data_41536c675a6f3b07f77f0f41335e536f
#
_entry.id   41536c675a6f3b07f77f0f41335e536f
#
_cell.length_a   1.000
_cell.length_b   1.000
_cell.length_c   1.000
_cell.angle_alpha   90.00
_cell.angle_beta   90.00
_cell.angle_gamma   90.00
#
_symmetry.space_group_name_H-M   'P 1'
#
loop_
_entity.id
_entity.type
_entity.pdbx_description
1 polymer ?
#
loop_
_entity_poly.entity_id
_entity_poly.type
_entity_poly.pdbx_seq_one_letter_code
_entity_poly.pdbx_strand_id
1 'polypeptide(L)'
;MATREELAVIKAARAGESRAQLALGRRYLDGGSGLPRSKGTAFYWLRRAAQQGVDDAWMIIGRNITYDQVKELSSPQEAAIWYEKAFEAGVPQAGVIFARLVLEHTEQFDSNAHARAIAALSLLASRDDHEAQWLLAQQMQRHGQPMVPGLPASAVEERLVREAARAGIEQAQYALLDKAWQQGQGAAFARGAAVLVKRLIERNSQAVAQLDKEGDATGLVQLNAEEATLLLRYGQWQARAAAPELPQLMRLFELAALAGEVEARLELGLLCAKIDRAGNRVFMEQGLANFKKALHWLVLAGEGGSAQAWHALARIYSRSIYSQRNLQVAQQYLEKAAESGLVEAQSELAQIFWRNRRDDPMHDVKALYWWQQAAAQGEASAADALQPFMAVEEAQSWAVQARAQLSDKLRNSNPFLSARIELAAIFGLTKPEALLIDIKQADYGHCLVVDICAHHARSKRRLIAVQTEAQRAAINRVSRLFGDVDCGFSGPEGNYRQRQYRLRTAFPDIA
;
A
#
# COMPACT_ATOMS: atom_id res chain seq x y z
N MET A 1 -38.01 32.85 31.03
CA MET A 1 -39.00 31.79 31.42
C MET A 1 -39.94 31.58 30.24
N ALA A 2 -40.27 30.35 29.92
CA ALA A 2 -41.22 30.03 28.86
C ALA A 2 -42.60 30.59 29.20
N THR A 3 -43.25 31.22 28.25
CA THR A 3 -44.63 31.77 28.42
C THR A 3 -45.66 30.66 28.53
N ARG A 4 -46.88 30.97 29.04
CA ARG A 4 -47.96 30.01 29.15
C ARG A 4 -48.36 29.39 27.80
N GLU A 5 -48.22 30.19 26.72
CA GLU A 5 -48.46 29.74 25.33
C GLU A 5 -47.37 28.74 24.86
N GLU A 6 -46.16 28.97 25.24
CA GLU A 6 -45.06 28.06 24.88
C GLU A 6 -45.17 26.72 25.56
N LEU A 7 -45.53 26.72 26.85
CA LEU A 7 -45.80 25.50 27.57
C LEU A 7 -46.98 24.72 26.94
N ALA A 8 -47.99 25.38 26.43
CA ALA A 8 -49.09 24.73 25.72
C ALA A 8 -48.61 24.11 24.40
N VAL A 9 -47.81 24.82 23.60
CA VAL A 9 -47.21 24.28 22.35
C VAL A 9 -46.30 23.10 22.64
N ILE A 10 -45.47 23.16 23.67
CA ILE A 10 -44.58 22.01 24.06
C ILE A 10 -45.41 20.83 24.47
N LYS A 11 -46.49 21.01 25.24
CA LYS A 11 -47.38 19.94 25.64
C LYS A 11 -48.10 19.31 24.45
N ALA A 12 -48.63 20.11 23.53
CA ALA A 12 -49.28 19.63 22.31
C ALA A 12 -48.30 18.91 21.37
N ALA A 13 -47.07 19.43 21.19
CA ALA A 13 -46.04 18.75 20.40
C ALA A 13 -45.63 17.40 20.99
N ARG A 14 -45.53 17.30 22.33
CA ARG A 14 -45.26 16.03 23.03
C ARG A 14 -46.42 15.05 22.91
N ALA A 15 -47.64 15.56 22.86
CA ALA A 15 -48.86 14.74 22.64
C ALA A 15 -48.97 14.20 21.20
N GLY A 16 -48.09 14.65 20.28
CA GLY A 16 -48.04 14.14 18.91
C GLY A 16 -48.69 15.05 17.88
N GLU A 17 -49.18 16.27 18.25
CA GLU A 17 -49.83 17.19 17.31
C GLU A 17 -48.81 17.74 16.31
N SER A 18 -49.03 17.45 15.02
CA SER A 18 -48.05 17.76 13.95
C SER A 18 -47.81 19.24 13.76
N ARG A 19 -48.88 20.09 13.85
CA ARG A 19 -48.76 21.55 13.76
C ARG A 19 -48.00 22.14 14.93
N ALA A 20 -48.21 21.59 16.14
CA ALA A 20 -47.48 22.02 17.33
C ALA A 20 -46.01 21.58 17.26
N GLN A 21 -45.70 20.42 16.69
CA GLN A 21 -44.34 19.96 16.42
C GLN A 21 -43.63 20.88 15.39
N LEU A 22 -44.32 21.25 14.32
CA LEU A 22 -43.80 22.21 13.34
C LEU A 22 -43.49 23.57 14.01
N ALA A 23 -44.45 24.10 14.79
CA ALA A 23 -44.28 25.37 15.48
C ALA A 23 -43.12 25.32 16.48
N LEU A 24 -42.96 24.24 17.22
CA LEU A 24 -41.87 24.04 18.17
C LEU A 24 -40.53 23.91 17.46
N GLY A 25 -40.47 23.22 16.33
CA GLY A 25 -39.28 23.10 15.50
C GLY A 25 -38.83 24.48 14.97
N ARG A 26 -39.71 25.32 14.46
CA ARG A 26 -39.42 26.71 14.05
C ARG A 26 -38.82 27.52 15.20
N ARG A 27 -39.44 27.46 16.40
CA ARG A 27 -38.93 28.20 17.58
C ARG A 27 -37.53 27.82 17.99
N TYR A 28 -37.18 26.52 17.88
CA TYR A 28 -35.79 26.07 18.13
C TYR A 28 -34.80 26.45 17.05
N LEU A 29 -35.25 26.73 15.80
CA LEU A 29 -34.39 27.29 14.74
C LEU A 29 -34.08 28.77 14.98
N ASP A 30 -35.13 29.54 15.30
CA ASP A 30 -35.03 30.99 15.44
C ASP A 30 -34.45 31.40 16.80
N GLY A 31 -34.70 30.62 17.82
CA GLY A 31 -34.48 30.96 19.20
C GLY A 31 -35.47 31.99 19.69
N GLY A 32 -35.49 32.29 20.98
CA GLY A 32 -36.37 33.31 21.55
C GLY A 32 -37.47 32.73 22.43
N SER A 33 -38.26 33.62 23.05
CA SER A 33 -39.38 33.25 23.92
C SER A 33 -39.01 32.23 25.03
N GLY A 34 -37.74 32.25 25.52
CA GLY A 34 -37.27 31.36 26.57
C GLY A 34 -36.75 29.99 26.09
N LEU A 35 -36.71 29.74 24.78
CA LEU A 35 -36.13 28.55 24.18
C LEU A 35 -34.76 28.85 23.59
N PRO A 36 -33.72 28.02 23.87
CA PRO A 36 -32.40 28.19 23.25
C PRO A 36 -32.45 27.85 21.76
N ARG A 37 -31.65 28.53 20.97
CA ARG A 37 -31.43 28.14 19.58
C ARG A 37 -30.69 26.82 19.49
N SER A 38 -31.33 25.80 18.89
CA SER A 38 -30.76 24.45 18.75
C SER A 38 -31.24 23.79 17.46
N LYS A 39 -30.33 23.70 16.46
CA LYS A 39 -30.65 23.03 15.19
C LYS A 39 -30.99 21.54 15.36
N GLY A 40 -30.29 20.84 16.25
CA GLY A 40 -30.57 19.40 16.53
C GLY A 40 -31.95 19.19 17.12
N THR A 41 -32.37 20.00 18.13
CA THR A 41 -33.71 19.92 18.73
C THR A 41 -34.78 20.37 17.73
N ALA A 42 -34.52 21.39 16.93
CA ALA A 42 -35.41 21.84 15.85
C ALA A 42 -35.65 20.70 14.86
N PHE A 43 -34.57 20.04 14.40
CA PHE A 43 -34.65 18.92 13.48
C PHE A 43 -35.45 17.75 14.06
N TYR A 44 -35.26 17.41 15.33
CA TYR A 44 -36.06 16.37 16.00
C TYR A 44 -37.57 16.63 15.89
N TRP A 45 -38.02 17.85 16.12
CA TRP A 45 -39.44 18.19 16.04
C TRP A 45 -39.94 18.31 14.60
N LEU A 46 -39.16 18.92 13.72
CA LEU A 46 -39.48 19.06 12.29
C LEU A 46 -39.58 17.70 11.60
N ARG A 47 -38.69 16.77 11.93
CA ARG A 47 -38.74 15.40 11.44
C ARG A 47 -40.07 14.72 11.79
N ARG A 48 -40.53 14.83 13.03
CA ARG A 48 -41.81 14.24 13.48
C ARG A 48 -43.00 14.88 12.77
N ALA A 49 -42.98 16.18 12.52
CA ALA A 49 -44.01 16.82 11.75
C ALA A 49 -43.98 16.40 10.27
N ALA A 50 -42.81 16.26 9.66
CA ALA A 50 -42.63 15.79 8.30
C ALA A 50 -43.10 14.36 8.11
N GLN A 51 -42.80 13.46 9.06
CA GLN A 51 -43.31 12.05 9.09
C GLN A 51 -44.83 11.97 9.13
N GLN A 52 -45.51 12.98 9.71
CA GLN A 52 -46.98 13.08 9.73
C GLN A 52 -47.53 13.79 8.49
N GLY A 53 -46.72 14.08 7.47
CA GLY A 53 -47.15 14.65 6.20
C GLY A 53 -47.40 16.17 6.21
N VAL A 54 -46.77 16.90 7.14
CA VAL A 54 -46.85 18.38 7.14
C VAL A 54 -45.86 18.95 6.11
N ASP A 55 -46.38 19.52 5.02
CA ASP A 55 -45.59 20.00 3.89
C ASP A 55 -44.61 21.12 4.28
N ASP A 56 -44.99 22.06 5.12
CA ASP A 56 -44.09 23.07 5.64
C ASP A 56 -42.86 22.53 6.38
N ALA A 57 -42.94 21.33 6.96
CA ALA A 57 -41.90 20.77 7.79
C ALA A 57 -40.68 20.36 6.93
N TRP A 58 -40.90 19.66 5.81
CA TRP A 58 -39.80 19.27 4.91
C TRP A 58 -39.20 20.48 4.18
N MET A 59 -39.98 21.51 3.87
CA MET A 59 -39.48 22.78 3.34
C MET A 59 -38.49 23.47 4.31
N ILE A 60 -38.86 23.50 5.60
CA ILE A 60 -37.99 24.09 6.63
C ILE A 60 -36.75 23.27 6.83
N ILE A 61 -36.87 21.93 6.84
CA ILE A 61 -35.73 20.99 6.89
C ILE A 61 -34.80 21.30 5.72
N GLY A 62 -35.28 21.33 4.48
CA GLY A 62 -34.50 21.58 3.28
C GLY A 62 -33.74 22.91 3.27
N ARG A 63 -34.29 23.95 3.93
CA ARG A 63 -33.67 25.29 4.02
C ARG A 63 -32.66 25.44 5.16
N ASN A 64 -32.84 24.75 6.28
CA ASN A 64 -32.12 25.06 7.52
C ASN A 64 -31.24 23.95 8.06
N ILE A 65 -31.53 22.71 7.67
CA ILE A 65 -30.79 21.53 8.17
C ILE A 65 -29.77 21.11 7.13
N THR A 66 -28.52 20.99 7.57
CA THR A 66 -27.37 20.67 6.70
C THR A 66 -27.17 19.15 6.58
N TYR A 67 -26.41 18.73 5.59
CA TYR A 67 -26.05 17.32 5.39
C TYR A 67 -25.45 16.67 6.64
N ASP A 68 -24.53 17.35 7.33
CA ASP A 68 -23.88 16.81 8.55
C ASP A 68 -24.85 16.44 9.67
N GLN A 69 -26.02 17.08 9.70
CA GLN A 69 -27.03 16.82 10.71
C GLN A 69 -27.95 15.64 10.33
N VAL A 70 -27.94 15.22 9.06
CA VAL A 70 -28.79 14.13 8.53
C VAL A 70 -28.03 12.87 8.19
N LYS A 71 -26.72 12.95 7.95
CA LYS A 71 -25.89 11.81 7.52
C LYS A 71 -25.88 10.63 8.50
N GLU A 72 -26.11 10.88 9.79
CA GLU A 72 -26.12 9.86 10.85
C GLU A 72 -27.54 9.29 11.13
N LEU A 73 -28.53 9.63 10.31
CA LEU A 73 -29.88 9.09 10.48
C LEU A 73 -29.93 7.61 10.14
N SER A 74 -30.69 6.88 10.93
CA SER A 74 -30.96 5.44 10.69
C SER A 74 -31.80 5.17 9.43
N SER A 75 -32.43 6.18 8.83
CA SER A 75 -33.24 6.07 7.61
C SER A 75 -32.90 7.18 6.62
N PRO A 76 -31.83 7.01 5.81
CA PRO A 76 -31.48 7.97 4.75
C PRO A 76 -32.57 8.14 3.71
N GLN A 77 -33.37 7.11 3.45
CA GLN A 77 -34.45 7.10 2.47
C GLN A 77 -35.56 8.10 2.84
N GLU A 78 -35.98 8.15 4.12
CA GLU A 78 -36.96 9.14 4.56
C GLU A 78 -36.44 10.58 4.38
N ALA A 79 -35.18 10.80 4.78
CA ALA A 79 -34.56 12.11 4.62
C ALA A 79 -34.49 12.51 3.15
N ALA A 80 -34.10 11.61 2.26
CA ALA A 80 -34.01 11.87 0.83
C ALA A 80 -35.35 12.36 0.25
N ILE A 81 -36.47 11.76 0.66
CA ILE A 81 -37.82 12.18 0.24
C ILE A 81 -38.10 13.63 0.64
N TRP A 82 -37.72 14.05 1.85
CA TRP A 82 -37.94 15.43 2.30
C TRP A 82 -37.12 16.43 1.52
N TYR A 83 -35.86 16.12 1.26
CA TYR A 83 -34.96 16.98 0.50
C TYR A 83 -35.34 17.01 -0.99
N GLU A 84 -35.77 15.92 -1.57
CA GLU A 84 -36.27 15.87 -2.94
C GLU A 84 -37.49 16.78 -3.11
N LYS A 85 -38.50 16.64 -2.25
CA LYS A 85 -39.69 17.53 -2.24
C LYS A 85 -39.35 19.01 -2.03
N ALA A 86 -38.40 19.28 -1.12
CA ALA A 86 -37.93 20.64 -0.90
C ALA A 86 -37.24 21.21 -2.14
N PHE A 87 -36.48 20.42 -2.86
CA PHE A 87 -35.82 20.77 -4.11
C PHE A 87 -36.85 21.06 -5.22
N GLU A 88 -37.88 20.21 -5.39
CA GLU A 88 -38.98 20.40 -6.32
C GLU A 88 -39.78 21.69 -6.01
N ALA A 89 -39.90 22.01 -4.72
CA ALA A 89 -40.53 23.26 -4.26
C ALA A 89 -39.61 24.48 -4.40
N GLY A 90 -38.43 24.35 -5.02
CA GLY A 90 -37.54 25.45 -5.35
C GLY A 90 -36.52 25.82 -4.28
N VAL A 91 -36.12 24.89 -3.44
CA VAL A 91 -34.99 25.03 -2.47
C VAL A 91 -33.71 24.42 -3.07
N PRO A 92 -32.78 25.19 -3.68
CA PRO A 92 -31.63 24.62 -4.39
C PRO A 92 -30.72 23.78 -3.50
N GLN A 93 -30.42 24.22 -2.29
CA GLN A 93 -29.57 23.52 -1.32
C GLN A 93 -30.08 22.12 -0.98
N ALA A 94 -31.42 21.94 -0.99
CA ALA A 94 -32.02 20.63 -0.73
C ALA A 94 -31.66 19.61 -1.83
N GLY A 95 -31.50 20.04 -3.08
CA GLY A 95 -31.12 19.18 -4.20
C GLY A 95 -29.71 18.59 -4.04
N VAL A 96 -28.75 19.38 -3.54
CA VAL A 96 -27.40 18.90 -3.24
C VAL A 96 -27.42 17.84 -2.13
N ILE A 97 -28.18 18.09 -1.04
CA ILE A 97 -28.29 17.17 0.10
C ILE A 97 -29.02 15.89 -0.32
N PHE A 98 -30.09 15.99 -1.11
CA PHE A 98 -30.79 14.84 -1.69
C PHE A 98 -29.82 13.96 -2.49
N ALA A 99 -29.08 14.58 -3.43
CA ALA A 99 -28.14 13.85 -4.26
C ALA A 99 -27.03 13.19 -3.43
N ARG A 100 -26.53 13.88 -2.42
CA ARG A 100 -25.49 13.34 -1.52
C ARG A 100 -25.99 12.12 -0.74
N LEU A 101 -27.20 12.18 -0.17
CA LEU A 101 -27.82 11.06 0.53
C LEU A 101 -27.97 9.83 -0.38
N VAL A 102 -28.44 10.01 -1.62
CA VAL A 102 -28.61 8.92 -2.58
C VAL A 102 -27.26 8.32 -3.01
N LEU A 103 -26.27 9.18 -3.25
CA LEU A 103 -24.98 8.76 -3.80
C LEU A 103 -24.01 8.16 -2.76
N GLU A 104 -24.16 8.51 -1.48
CA GLU A 104 -23.38 7.93 -0.39
C GLU A 104 -23.99 6.62 0.14
N HIS A 105 -25.28 6.40 -0.04
CA HIS A 105 -26.02 5.20 0.41
C HIS A 105 -26.59 4.38 -0.76
N THR A 106 -25.78 4.15 -1.79
CA THR A 106 -26.19 3.53 -3.06
C THR A 106 -26.96 2.23 -2.90
N GLU A 107 -26.63 1.40 -1.91
CA GLU A 107 -27.28 0.11 -1.65
C GLU A 107 -28.73 0.24 -1.18
N GLN A 108 -29.12 1.41 -0.67
CA GLN A 108 -30.45 1.67 -0.09
C GLN A 108 -31.42 2.33 -1.09
N PHE A 109 -30.95 2.70 -2.28
CA PHE A 109 -31.71 3.42 -3.28
C PHE A 109 -31.76 2.68 -4.61
N ASP A 110 -32.87 2.85 -5.33
CA ASP A 110 -33.06 2.25 -6.66
C ASP A 110 -32.35 3.09 -7.76
N SER A 111 -32.24 2.53 -8.96
CA SER A 111 -31.63 3.19 -10.11
C SER A 111 -32.37 4.48 -10.52
N ASN A 112 -33.69 4.58 -10.23
CA ASN A 112 -34.47 5.76 -10.54
C ASN A 112 -34.15 6.93 -9.60
N ALA A 113 -33.96 6.66 -8.29
CA ALA A 113 -33.48 7.66 -7.34
C ALA A 113 -32.10 8.19 -7.73
N HIS A 114 -31.20 7.31 -8.16
CA HIS A 114 -29.87 7.72 -8.68
C HIS A 114 -29.98 8.62 -9.90
N ALA A 115 -30.85 8.28 -10.86
CA ALA A 115 -31.08 9.12 -12.05
C ALA A 115 -31.60 10.51 -11.67
N ARG A 116 -32.56 10.60 -10.72
CA ARG A 116 -33.08 11.88 -10.23
C ARG A 116 -32.02 12.69 -9.48
N ALA A 117 -31.20 12.04 -8.67
CA ALA A 117 -30.10 12.69 -7.96
C ALA A 117 -29.10 13.32 -8.93
N ILE A 118 -28.70 12.57 -9.98
CA ILE A 118 -27.81 13.07 -11.03
C ILE A 118 -28.47 14.21 -11.82
N ALA A 119 -29.74 14.12 -12.14
CA ALA A 119 -30.47 15.19 -12.82
C ALA A 119 -30.53 16.48 -11.95
N ALA A 120 -30.76 16.34 -10.64
CA ALA A 120 -30.72 17.47 -9.71
C ALA A 120 -29.33 18.13 -9.67
N LEU A 121 -28.25 17.34 -9.59
CA LEU A 121 -26.87 17.86 -9.63
C LEU A 121 -26.57 18.54 -10.97
N SER A 122 -27.00 17.98 -12.09
CA SER A 122 -26.78 18.55 -13.43
C SER A 122 -27.49 19.91 -13.58
N LEU A 123 -28.72 20.02 -13.07
CA LEU A 123 -29.49 21.29 -13.06
C LEU A 123 -28.80 22.32 -12.18
N LEU A 124 -28.36 21.98 -10.97
CA LEU A 124 -27.69 22.87 -10.05
C LEU A 124 -26.31 23.30 -10.55
N ALA A 125 -25.53 22.35 -11.10
CA ALA A 125 -24.22 22.63 -11.70
C ALA A 125 -24.34 23.60 -12.88
N SER A 126 -25.42 23.54 -13.68
CA SER A 126 -25.70 24.47 -14.75
C SER A 126 -26.09 25.90 -14.26
N ARG A 127 -26.45 26.01 -12.98
CA ARG A 127 -26.75 27.27 -12.28
C ARG A 127 -25.60 27.79 -11.42
N ASP A 128 -24.36 27.29 -11.73
CA ASP A 128 -23.13 27.64 -11.02
C ASP A 128 -23.11 27.27 -9.52
N ASP A 129 -23.87 26.24 -9.13
CA ASP A 129 -23.70 25.64 -7.80
C ASP A 129 -22.42 24.80 -7.77
N HIS A 130 -21.42 25.30 -7.07
CA HIS A 130 -20.07 24.73 -7.10
C HIS A 130 -19.96 23.40 -6.32
N GLU A 131 -20.82 23.19 -5.32
CA GLU A 131 -20.88 21.91 -4.61
C GLU A 131 -21.51 20.83 -5.51
N ALA A 132 -22.55 21.20 -6.25
CA ALA A 132 -23.15 20.31 -7.25
C ALA A 132 -22.17 20.01 -8.39
N GLN A 133 -21.40 21.00 -8.85
CA GLN A 133 -20.33 20.80 -9.86
C GLN A 133 -19.30 19.78 -9.38
N TRP A 134 -18.86 19.88 -8.13
CA TRP A 134 -17.92 18.93 -7.55
C TRP A 134 -18.50 17.52 -7.44
N LEU A 135 -19.70 17.37 -6.88
CA LEU A 135 -20.35 16.05 -6.74
C LEU A 135 -20.63 15.40 -8.10
N LEU A 136 -21.04 16.19 -9.09
CA LEU A 136 -21.26 15.71 -10.45
C LEU A 136 -19.96 15.23 -11.09
N ALA A 137 -18.86 15.97 -10.94
CA ALA A 137 -17.55 15.57 -11.42
C ALA A 137 -17.07 14.24 -10.80
N GLN A 138 -17.28 14.06 -9.48
CA GLN A 138 -16.96 12.79 -8.80
C GLN A 138 -17.76 11.61 -9.37
N GLN A 139 -19.04 11.81 -9.71
CA GLN A 139 -19.85 10.76 -10.31
C GLN A 139 -19.40 10.41 -11.74
N MET A 140 -19.03 11.42 -12.53
CA MET A 140 -18.47 11.21 -13.86
C MET A 140 -17.17 10.40 -13.81
N GLN A 141 -16.31 10.67 -12.83
CA GLN A 141 -15.07 9.93 -12.61
C GLN A 141 -15.32 8.45 -12.23
N ARG A 142 -16.32 8.18 -11.38
CA ARG A 142 -16.65 6.81 -10.94
C ARG A 142 -17.27 5.95 -12.05
N HIS A 143 -18.09 6.53 -12.90
CA HIS A 143 -18.91 5.79 -13.87
C HIS A 143 -18.46 5.92 -15.34
N GLY A 144 -17.52 6.82 -15.62
CA GLY A 144 -16.91 6.96 -16.96
C GLY A 144 -17.86 7.32 -18.11
N GLN A 145 -19.10 7.74 -17.82
CA GLN A 145 -20.10 8.04 -18.84
C GLN A 145 -20.19 9.55 -19.13
N PRO A 146 -20.27 9.95 -20.42
CA PRO A 146 -20.51 11.34 -20.77
C PRO A 146 -21.95 11.72 -20.44
N MET A 147 -22.12 12.64 -19.48
CA MET A 147 -23.44 13.17 -19.10
C MET A 147 -23.91 14.34 -19.98
N VAL A 148 -23.07 14.82 -20.89
CA VAL A 148 -23.37 15.91 -21.82
C VAL A 148 -23.16 15.41 -23.24
N PRO A 149 -24.20 15.43 -24.12
CA PRO A 149 -24.06 15.04 -25.51
C PRO A 149 -23.05 15.93 -26.25
N GLY A 150 -22.07 15.31 -26.92
CA GLY A 150 -21.16 16.02 -27.83
C GLY A 150 -19.82 16.48 -27.22
N LEU A 151 -19.57 16.31 -25.93
CA LEU A 151 -18.29 16.61 -25.32
C LEU A 151 -17.70 15.34 -24.65
N PRO A 152 -16.38 15.12 -24.74
CA PRO A 152 -15.76 14.00 -24.02
C PRO A 152 -15.93 14.19 -22.51
N ALA A 153 -16.34 13.14 -21.81
CA ALA A 153 -16.61 13.15 -20.37
C ALA A 153 -15.48 13.77 -19.55
N SER A 154 -14.22 13.47 -19.92
CA SER A 154 -13.03 14.00 -19.26
C SER A 154 -12.89 15.53 -19.34
N ALA A 155 -13.29 16.15 -20.45
CA ALA A 155 -13.20 17.62 -20.60
C ALA A 155 -14.28 18.34 -19.77
N VAL A 156 -15.47 17.75 -19.66
CA VAL A 156 -16.55 18.30 -18.82
C VAL A 156 -16.20 18.15 -17.35
N GLU A 157 -15.76 16.97 -16.94
CA GLU A 157 -15.27 16.69 -15.59
C GLU A 157 -14.19 17.70 -15.16
N GLU A 158 -13.15 17.87 -15.97
CA GLU A 158 -12.04 18.77 -15.65
C GLU A 158 -12.51 20.22 -15.51
N ARG A 159 -13.47 20.66 -16.33
CA ARG A 159 -14.06 21.98 -16.21
C ARG A 159 -14.79 22.14 -14.89
N LEU A 160 -15.66 21.20 -14.54
CA LEU A 160 -16.44 21.23 -13.30
C LEU A 160 -15.54 21.23 -12.06
N VAL A 161 -14.52 20.37 -12.02
CA VAL A 161 -13.54 20.35 -10.92
C VAL A 161 -12.80 21.68 -10.81
N ARG A 162 -12.42 22.30 -11.94
CA ARG A 162 -11.71 23.58 -11.97
C ARG A 162 -12.60 24.73 -11.49
N GLU A 163 -13.87 24.73 -11.88
CA GLU A 163 -14.85 25.74 -11.43
C GLU A 163 -15.10 25.61 -9.92
N ALA A 164 -15.35 24.39 -9.42
CA ALA A 164 -15.52 24.12 -8.00
C ALA A 164 -14.27 24.51 -7.17
N ALA A 165 -13.07 24.17 -7.66
CA ALA A 165 -11.82 24.54 -6.99
C ALA A 165 -11.59 26.06 -6.91
N ARG A 166 -11.94 26.80 -7.98
CA ARG A 166 -11.88 28.28 -8.00
C ARG A 166 -12.85 28.91 -7.02
N ALA A 167 -14.01 28.30 -6.82
CA ALA A 167 -14.99 28.74 -5.84
C ALA A 167 -14.59 28.41 -4.39
N GLY A 168 -13.49 27.70 -4.17
CA GLY A 168 -12.96 27.42 -2.84
C GLY A 168 -13.38 26.07 -2.25
N ILE A 169 -13.95 25.16 -3.05
CA ILE A 169 -14.21 23.78 -2.60
C ILE A 169 -12.87 23.07 -2.40
N GLU A 170 -12.48 22.87 -1.14
CA GLU A 170 -11.15 22.33 -0.78
C GLU A 170 -10.90 20.96 -1.43
N GLN A 171 -11.87 20.06 -1.40
CA GLN A 171 -11.74 18.72 -2.02
C GLN A 171 -11.47 18.81 -3.54
N ALA A 172 -12.08 19.78 -4.25
CA ALA A 172 -11.81 20.00 -5.66
C ALA A 172 -10.40 20.58 -5.87
N GLN A 173 -9.89 21.41 -4.95
CA GLN A 173 -8.53 21.93 -5.00
C GLN A 173 -7.53 20.79 -4.82
N TYR A 174 -7.72 19.88 -3.83
CA TYR A 174 -6.88 18.70 -3.64
C TYR A 174 -6.90 17.80 -4.87
N ALA A 175 -8.05 17.53 -5.47
CA ALA A 175 -8.16 16.70 -6.67
C ALA A 175 -7.38 17.28 -7.87
N LEU A 176 -7.41 18.60 -8.08
CA LEU A 176 -6.59 19.26 -9.11
C LEU A 176 -5.10 19.15 -8.82
N LEU A 177 -4.71 19.30 -7.57
CA LEU A 177 -3.30 19.17 -7.16
C LEU A 177 -2.81 17.73 -7.31
N ASP A 178 -3.63 16.75 -6.95
CA ASP A 178 -3.32 15.33 -7.12
C ASP A 178 -3.11 14.99 -8.62
N LYS A 179 -4.02 15.44 -9.47
CA LYS A 179 -3.92 15.29 -10.93
C LYS A 179 -2.64 15.95 -11.49
N ALA A 180 -2.33 17.17 -11.05
CA ALA A 180 -1.13 17.88 -11.49
C ALA A 180 0.16 17.15 -11.04
N TRP A 181 0.15 16.57 -9.84
CA TRP A 181 1.26 15.77 -9.33
C TRP A 181 1.45 14.48 -10.14
N GLN A 182 0.38 13.72 -10.38
CA GLN A 182 0.40 12.47 -11.15
C GLN A 182 0.88 12.69 -12.60
N GLN A 183 0.51 13.85 -13.19
CA GLN A 183 0.93 14.23 -14.54
C GLN A 183 2.36 14.81 -14.60
N GLY A 184 3.08 14.88 -13.49
CA GLY A 184 4.43 15.45 -13.44
C GLY A 184 4.48 16.97 -13.63
N GLN A 185 3.35 17.68 -13.53
CA GLN A 185 3.25 19.14 -13.69
C GLN A 185 3.67 19.89 -12.41
N GLY A 186 4.90 19.66 -11.96
CA GLY A 186 5.40 20.13 -10.67
C GLY A 186 5.27 21.65 -10.44
N ALA A 187 5.51 22.47 -11.47
CA ALA A 187 5.36 23.93 -11.34
C ALA A 187 3.89 24.38 -11.19
N ALA A 188 2.95 23.69 -11.85
CA ALA A 188 1.52 23.96 -11.70
C ALA A 188 1.03 23.51 -10.32
N PHE A 189 1.43 22.31 -9.90
CA PHE A 189 1.19 21.78 -8.56
C PHE A 189 1.68 22.77 -7.48
N ALA A 190 2.94 23.19 -7.53
CA ALA A 190 3.53 24.04 -6.51
C ALA A 190 2.81 25.41 -6.39
N ARG A 191 2.47 26.04 -7.51
CA ARG A 191 1.72 27.30 -7.50
C ARG A 191 0.35 27.15 -6.85
N GLY A 192 -0.37 26.06 -7.17
CA GLY A 192 -1.68 25.78 -6.56
C GLY A 192 -1.59 25.40 -5.09
N ALA A 193 -0.56 24.60 -4.72
CA ALA A 193 -0.36 24.11 -3.36
C ALA A 193 0.09 25.20 -2.38
N ALA A 194 0.85 26.20 -2.83
CA ALA A 194 1.51 27.18 -1.95
C ALA A 194 0.54 27.88 -0.98
N VAL A 195 -0.64 28.27 -1.43
CA VAL A 195 -1.64 28.95 -0.59
C VAL A 195 -2.22 28.00 0.46
N LEU A 196 -2.53 26.74 0.07
CA LEU A 196 -3.04 25.73 0.99
C LEU A 196 -1.98 25.35 2.02
N VAL A 197 -0.75 25.09 1.59
CA VAL A 197 0.38 24.78 2.47
C VAL A 197 0.61 25.88 3.50
N LYS A 198 0.60 27.16 3.08
CA LYS A 198 0.72 28.28 4.01
C LYS A 198 -0.41 28.27 5.06
N ARG A 199 -1.65 28.06 4.65
CA ARG A 199 -2.80 27.95 5.55
C ARG A 199 -2.68 26.78 6.53
N LEU A 200 -2.18 25.63 6.06
CA LEU A 200 -1.96 24.45 6.89
C LEU A 200 -0.88 24.69 7.96
N ILE A 201 0.22 25.36 7.60
CA ILE A 201 1.28 25.73 8.54
C ILE A 201 0.73 26.76 9.57
N GLU A 202 -0.03 27.75 9.14
CA GLU A 202 -0.65 28.74 10.02
C GLU A 202 -1.64 28.09 11.01
N ARG A 203 -2.48 27.16 10.53
CA ARG A 203 -3.41 26.38 11.38
C ARG A 203 -2.67 25.56 12.42
N ASN A 204 -1.50 25.03 12.09
CA ASN A 204 -0.66 24.23 12.98
C ASN A 204 0.45 25.05 13.64
N SER A 205 0.31 26.37 13.78
CA SER A 205 1.34 27.27 14.31
C SER A 205 1.77 26.91 15.73
N GLN A 206 0.87 26.41 16.57
CA GLN A 206 1.19 25.93 17.93
C GLN A 206 2.08 24.70 17.89
N ALA A 207 1.77 23.72 17.02
CA ALA A 207 2.61 22.53 16.83
C ALA A 207 4.00 22.92 16.32
N VAL A 208 4.08 23.86 15.37
CA VAL A 208 5.34 24.39 14.86
C VAL A 208 6.17 25.05 15.97
N ALA A 209 5.55 25.88 16.81
CA ALA A 209 6.24 26.55 17.93
C ALA A 209 6.73 25.54 18.99
N GLN A 210 6.01 24.46 19.20
CA GLN A 210 6.41 23.37 20.10
C GLN A 210 7.58 22.57 19.52
N LEU A 211 7.54 22.24 18.23
CA LEU A 211 8.65 21.59 17.53
C LEU A 211 9.95 22.40 17.63
N ASP A 212 9.86 23.71 17.46
CA ASP A 212 11.02 24.62 17.58
C ASP A 212 11.61 24.67 19.01
N LYS A 213 10.77 24.47 20.03
CA LYS A 213 11.20 24.53 21.45
C LYS A 213 11.67 23.18 22.00
N GLU A 214 10.88 22.14 21.81
CA GLU A 214 11.03 20.84 22.48
C GLU A 214 11.39 19.71 21.53
N GLY A 215 11.29 19.96 20.20
CA GLY A 215 11.58 18.98 19.17
C GLY A 215 10.53 17.89 19.00
N ASP A 216 9.40 17.99 19.73
CA ASP A 216 8.26 17.09 19.65
C ASP A 216 6.95 17.90 19.78
N ALA A 217 5.97 17.59 18.95
CA ALA A 217 4.64 18.16 18.95
C ALA A 217 3.56 17.07 18.75
N THR A 218 3.85 15.88 19.23
CA THR A 218 2.92 14.74 19.13
C THR A 218 1.57 15.09 19.77
N GLY A 219 0.48 14.87 19.01
CA GLY A 219 -0.89 15.16 19.46
C GLY A 219 -1.36 16.60 19.27
N LEU A 220 -0.49 17.53 18.88
CA LEU A 220 -0.87 18.93 18.59
C LEU A 220 -1.16 19.16 17.10
N VAL A 221 -0.72 18.26 16.23
CA VAL A 221 -0.89 18.39 14.77
C VAL A 221 -2.33 18.05 14.38
N GLN A 222 -2.97 18.99 13.68
CA GLN A 222 -4.34 18.86 13.17
C GLN A 222 -4.31 18.80 11.64
N LEU A 223 -3.94 17.63 11.11
CA LEU A 223 -3.90 17.34 9.69
C LEU A 223 -4.64 16.04 9.40
N ASN A 224 -5.42 16.03 8.32
CA ASN A 224 -5.94 14.79 7.76
C ASN A 224 -4.91 14.16 6.79
N ALA A 225 -5.22 12.96 6.26
CA ALA A 225 -4.29 12.22 5.39
C ALA A 225 -4.00 12.97 4.07
N GLU A 226 -5.00 13.63 3.47
CA GLU A 226 -4.82 14.39 2.22
C GLU A 226 -3.92 15.61 2.44
N GLU A 227 -4.09 16.31 3.55
CA GLU A 227 -3.29 17.46 3.96
C GLU A 227 -1.83 17.05 4.26
N ALA A 228 -1.63 15.93 4.95
CA ALA A 228 -0.30 15.40 5.20
C ALA A 228 0.41 15.01 3.90
N THR A 229 -0.28 14.34 2.98
CA THR A 229 0.23 14.01 1.65
C THR A 229 0.55 15.25 0.83
N LEU A 230 -0.26 16.32 0.92
CA LEU A 230 0.02 17.58 0.25
C LEU A 230 1.32 18.21 0.76
N LEU A 231 1.53 18.26 2.10
CA LEU A 231 2.77 18.77 2.70
C LEU A 231 3.99 17.95 2.26
N LEU A 232 3.88 16.63 2.25
CA LEU A 232 4.93 15.72 1.77
C LEU A 232 5.31 16.04 0.32
N ARG A 233 4.33 16.05 -0.60
CA ARG A 233 4.58 16.28 -2.03
C ARG A 233 5.14 17.68 -2.30
N TYR A 234 4.67 18.68 -1.57
CA TYR A 234 5.19 20.04 -1.68
C TYR A 234 6.64 20.11 -1.21
N GLY A 235 6.97 19.45 -0.10
CA GLY A 235 8.35 19.30 0.36
C GLY A 235 9.24 18.56 -0.65
N GLN A 236 8.77 17.44 -1.20
CA GLN A 236 9.48 16.69 -2.25
C GLN A 236 9.72 17.52 -3.52
N TRP A 237 8.79 18.38 -3.89
CA TRP A 237 8.97 19.31 -5.00
C TRP A 237 10.03 20.36 -4.67
N GLN A 238 9.98 20.97 -3.48
CA GLN A 238 10.97 21.95 -3.04
C GLN A 238 12.38 21.33 -2.90
N ALA A 239 12.49 20.08 -2.46
CA ALA A 239 13.77 19.37 -2.32
C ALA A 239 14.51 19.22 -3.66
N ARG A 240 13.81 19.32 -4.80
CA ARG A 240 14.38 19.27 -6.16
C ARG A 240 14.92 20.62 -6.65
N ALA A 241 14.75 21.70 -5.88
CA ALA A 241 15.29 23.00 -6.21
C ALA A 241 16.84 22.99 -6.17
N ALA A 242 17.48 23.86 -6.93
CA ALA A 242 18.95 23.96 -6.96
C ALA A 242 19.56 24.31 -5.58
N ALA A 243 18.83 25.07 -4.76
CA ALA A 243 19.22 25.42 -3.40
C ALA A 243 18.01 25.35 -2.48
N PRO A 244 17.66 24.15 -1.96
CA PRO A 244 16.52 24.00 -1.09
C PRO A 244 16.80 24.55 0.31
N GLU A 245 15.79 25.19 0.89
CA GLU A 245 15.84 25.69 2.27
C GLU A 245 15.56 24.54 3.26
N LEU A 246 16.61 23.93 3.81
CA LEU A 246 16.48 22.80 4.74
C LEU A 246 15.53 23.04 5.93
N PRO A 247 15.55 24.19 6.62
CA PRO A 247 14.65 24.43 7.74
C PRO A 247 13.18 24.36 7.33
N GLN A 248 12.84 24.89 6.14
CA GLN A 248 11.49 24.83 5.62
C GLN A 248 11.10 23.41 5.22
N LEU A 249 11.99 22.68 4.55
CA LEU A 249 11.76 21.27 4.21
C LEU A 249 11.54 20.40 5.45
N MET A 250 12.39 20.56 6.45
CA MET A 250 12.26 19.83 7.70
C MET A 250 10.91 20.08 8.35
N ARG A 251 10.46 21.33 8.39
CA ARG A 251 9.15 21.69 8.97
C ARG A 251 7.98 21.05 8.25
N LEU A 252 8.00 21.03 6.91
CA LEU A 252 6.97 20.38 6.10
C LEU A 252 6.90 18.88 6.37
N PHE A 253 8.06 18.22 6.36
CA PHE A 253 8.11 16.78 6.60
C PHE A 253 7.82 16.42 8.07
N GLU A 254 8.21 17.26 9.05
CA GLU A 254 7.88 17.05 10.46
C GLU A 254 6.38 17.07 10.70
N LEU A 255 5.66 18.07 10.18
CA LEU A 255 4.20 18.14 10.31
C LEU A 255 3.51 16.92 9.66
N ALA A 256 3.92 16.55 8.45
CA ALA A 256 3.36 15.38 7.75
C ALA A 256 3.71 14.06 8.48
N ALA A 257 4.94 13.93 9.00
CA ALA A 257 5.40 12.75 9.74
C ALA A 257 4.66 12.56 11.06
N LEU A 258 4.38 13.65 11.77
CA LEU A 258 3.57 13.64 13.01
C LEU A 258 2.11 13.34 12.75
N ALA A 259 1.58 13.70 11.58
CA ALA A 259 0.25 13.31 11.14
C ALA A 259 0.14 11.82 10.74
N GLY A 260 1.27 11.10 10.72
CA GLY A 260 1.30 9.66 10.45
C GLY A 260 1.74 9.28 9.04
N GLU A 261 2.10 10.25 8.19
CA GLU A 261 2.54 9.97 6.81
C GLU A 261 3.89 9.26 6.82
N VAL A 262 3.89 7.99 6.38
CA VAL A 262 5.07 7.10 6.45
C VAL A 262 6.21 7.60 5.57
N GLU A 263 5.88 8.06 4.37
CA GLU A 263 6.85 8.56 3.42
C GLU A 263 7.50 9.87 3.91
N ALA A 264 6.74 10.71 4.63
CA ALA A 264 7.29 11.92 5.26
C ALA A 264 8.28 11.58 6.39
N ARG A 265 8.01 10.51 7.16
CA ARG A 265 8.96 10.00 8.16
C ARG A 265 10.26 9.52 7.52
N LEU A 266 10.16 8.83 6.37
CA LEU A 266 11.33 8.41 5.60
C LEU A 266 12.14 9.61 5.11
N GLU A 267 11.51 10.58 4.44
CA GLU A 267 12.18 11.77 3.91
C GLU A 267 12.85 12.60 5.02
N LEU A 268 12.14 12.78 6.13
CA LEU A 268 12.68 13.48 7.30
C LEU A 268 13.89 12.75 7.91
N GLY A 269 13.82 11.43 8.01
CA GLY A 269 14.91 10.61 8.49
C GLY A 269 16.16 10.70 7.60
N LEU A 270 15.97 10.63 6.28
CA LEU A 270 17.04 10.80 5.29
C LEU A 270 17.66 12.21 5.36
N LEU A 271 16.83 13.24 5.45
CA LEU A 271 17.27 14.63 5.62
C LEU A 271 18.11 14.83 6.91
N CYS A 272 17.64 14.29 8.03
CA CYS A 272 18.38 14.33 9.29
C CYS A 272 19.74 13.60 9.20
N ALA A 273 19.79 12.48 8.49
CA ALA A 273 21.03 11.73 8.24
C ALA A 273 21.90 12.35 7.14
N LYS A 274 21.39 13.33 6.40
CA LYS A 274 22.01 13.96 5.22
C LYS A 274 22.44 12.95 4.17
N ILE A 275 21.54 12.07 3.84
CA ILE A 275 21.68 11.08 2.78
C ILE A 275 20.45 11.11 1.87
N ASP A 276 20.64 10.77 0.60
CA ASP A 276 19.58 10.48 -0.33
C ASP A 276 19.10 9.01 -0.21
N ARG A 277 18.09 8.63 -0.97
CA ARG A 277 17.55 7.25 -1.01
C ARG A 277 18.59 6.23 -1.49
N ALA A 278 19.54 6.66 -2.35
CA ALA A 278 20.66 5.82 -2.79
C ALA A 278 21.76 5.72 -1.73
N GLY A 279 21.66 6.50 -0.64
CA GLY A 279 22.61 6.56 0.43
C GLY A 279 23.80 7.51 0.16
N ASN A 280 23.76 8.32 -0.88
CA ASN A 280 24.80 9.34 -1.12
C ASN A 280 24.64 10.49 -0.13
N ARG A 281 25.74 11.18 0.15
CA ARG A 281 25.70 12.35 1.01
C ARG A 281 25.10 13.55 0.29
N VAL A 282 24.18 14.23 0.95
CA VAL A 282 23.52 15.44 0.45
C VAL A 282 23.56 16.55 1.49
N PHE A 283 23.45 17.80 1.08
CA PHE A 283 23.38 18.98 1.95
C PHE A 283 24.54 19.14 2.95
N MET A 284 25.75 18.77 2.53
CA MET A 284 26.93 18.75 3.41
C MET A 284 27.32 20.12 3.95
N GLU A 285 27.05 21.20 3.21
CA GLU A 285 27.38 22.58 3.58
C GLU A 285 26.41 23.17 4.62
N GLN A 286 25.25 22.52 4.85
CA GLN A 286 24.17 23.05 5.69
C GLN A 286 24.14 22.42 7.08
N GLY A 287 25.31 22.25 7.73
CA GLY A 287 25.46 21.76 9.12
C GLY A 287 25.71 20.24 9.23
N LEU A 288 25.73 19.70 10.44
CA LEU A 288 26.04 18.29 10.73
C LEU A 288 24.79 17.39 10.65
N ALA A 289 25.00 16.10 10.39
CA ALA A 289 23.94 15.10 10.44
C ALA A 289 23.47 14.88 11.89
N ASN A 290 22.16 14.80 12.09
CA ASN A 290 21.56 14.43 13.38
C ASN A 290 21.10 12.96 13.32
N PHE A 291 22.01 12.04 13.57
CA PHE A 291 21.72 10.60 13.52
C PHE A 291 20.69 10.17 14.56
N LYS A 292 20.63 10.77 15.75
CA LYS A 292 19.62 10.44 16.76
C LYS A 292 18.20 10.67 16.24
N LYS A 293 17.96 11.84 15.65
CA LYS A 293 16.66 12.20 15.07
C LYS A 293 16.38 11.36 13.80
N ALA A 294 17.42 11.10 12.99
CA ALA A 294 17.31 10.27 11.80
C ALA A 294 16.84 8.84 12.12
N LEU A 295 17.51 8.20 13.10
CA LEU A 295 17.16 6.83 13.51
C LEU A 295 15.73 6.75 14.05
N HIS A 296 15.30 7.71 14.86
CA HIS A 296 13.94 7.77 15.38
C HIS A 296 12.90 7.75 14.26
N TRP A 297 13.03 8.65 13.30
CA TRP A 297 12.07 8.75 12.19
C TRP A 297 12.14 7.56 11.21
N LEU A 298 13.35 7.06 10.94
CA LEU A 298 13.50 5.88 10.06
C LEU A 298 12.93 4.61 10.69
N VAL A 299 13.06 4.42 12.01
CA VAL A 299 12.43 3.28 12.71
C VAL A 299 10.91 3.38 12.60
N LEU A 300 10.34 4.56 12.89
CA LEU A 300 8.88 4.77 12.75
C LEU A 300 8.38 4.60 11.30
N ALA A 301 9.19 4.98 10.31
CA ALA A 301 8.87 4.75 8.90
C ALA A 301 8.91 3.26 8.54
N GLY A 302 9.92 2.53 9.03
CA GLY A 302 10.05 1.10 8.83
C GLY A 302 8.92 0.30 9.48
N GLU A 303 8.57 0.62 10.72
CA GLU A 303 7.42 0.05 11.42
C GLU A 303 6.09 0.36 10.72
N GLY A 304 6.01 1.51 10.05
CA GLY A 304 4.90 1.89 9.17
C GLY A 304 4.89 1.18 7.81
N GLY A 305 5.84 0.27 7.53
CA GLY A 305 5.89 -0.55 6.31
C GLY A 305 6.88 -0.05 5.25
N SER A 306 7.70 0.96 5.51
CA SER A 306 8.70 1.44 4.56
C SER A 306 9.94 0.54 4.52
N ALA A 307 10.07 -0.30 3.51
CA ALA A 307 11.28 -1.11 3.28
C ALA A 307 12.53 -0.25 3.05
N GLN A 308 12.37 0.90 2.41
CA GLN A 308 13.46 1.86 2.18
C GLN A 308 14.00 2.44 3.50
N ALA A 309 13.15 2.61 4.50
CA ALA A 309 13.58 3.08 5.82
C ALA A 309 14.49 2.06 6.52
N TRP A 310 14.13 0.78 6.46
CA TRP A 310 14.99 -0.29 6.97
C TRP A 310 16.33 -0.34 6.26
N HIS A 311 16.33 -0.16 4.94
CA HIS A 311 17.56 -0.10 4.15
C HIS A 311 18.42 1.13 4.50
N ALA A 312 17.81 2.29 4.68
CA ALA A 312 18.53 3.50 5.13
C ALA A 312 19.18 3.29 6.51
N LEU A 313 18.48 2.65 7.46
CA LEU A 313 19.03 2.28 8.77
C LEU A 313 20.24 1.34 8.62
N ALA A 314 20.14 0.30 7.78
CA ALA A 314 21.25 -0.61 7.52
C ALA A 314 22.49 0.15 7.03
N ARG A 315 22.29 1.09 6.11
CA ARG A 315 23.38 1.94 5.58
C ARG A 315 23.97 2.89 6.60
N ILE A 316 23.16 3.46 7.51
CA ILE A 316 23.67 4.30 8.60
C ILE A 316 24.54 3.47 9.54
N TYR A 317 24.06 2.31 10.01
CA TYR A 317 24.79 1.46 10.93
C TYR A 317 26.05 0.82 10.34
N SER A 318 26.16 0.71 9.00
CA SER A 318 27.36 0.20 8.32
C SER A 318 28.47 1.27 8.17
N ARG A 319 28.13 2.56 8.28
CA ARG A 319 29.07 3.67 7.98
C ARG A 319 30.03 3.97 9.13
N SER A 320 31.28 4.26 8.76
CA SER A 320 32.34 4.64 9.70
C SER A 320 32.12 5.99 10.39
N ILE A 321 31.32 6.88 9.80
CA ILE A 321 30.99 8.22 10.36
C ILE A 321 30.04 8.12 11.53
N TYR A 322 29.23 7.05 11.58
CA TYR A 322 28.31 6.85 12.68
C TYR A 322 29.07 6.28 13.88
N SER A 323 29.05 6.99 14.99
CA SER A 323 29.80 6.62 16.22
C SER A 323 29.39 5.27 16.81
N GLN A 324 28.13 4.84 16.57
CA GLN A 324 27.60 3.56 17.02
C GLN A 324 27.53 2.52 15.90
N ARG A 325 28.48 2.57 14.96
CA ARG A 325 28.58 1.60 13.88
C ARG A 325 28.51 0.17 14.39
N ASN A 326 27.56 -0.62 13.84
CA ASN A 326 27.40 -2.02 14.20
C ASN A 326 26.94 -2.82 12.97
N LEU A 327 27.82 -3.66 12.46
CA LEU A 327 27.56 -4.44 11.25
C LEU A 327 26.50 -5.52 11.45
N GLN A 328 26.36 -6.06 12.66
CA GLN A 328 25.31 -7.03 12.96
C GLN A 328 23.92 -6.38 12.94
N VAL A 329 23.79 -5.21 13.56
CA VAL A 329 22.55 -4.43 13.53
C VAL A 329 22.24 -3.96 12.10
N ALA A 330 23.27 -3.55 11.34
CA ALA A 330 23.11 -3.19 9.93
C ALA A 330 22.56 -4.37 9.11
N GLN A 331 23.07 -5.57 9.32
CA GLN A 331 22.58 -6.77 8.64
C GLN A 331 21.14 -7.08 9.03
N GLN A 332 20.75 -6.97 10.30
CA GLN A 332 19.35 -7.19 10.74
C GLN A 332 18.37 -6.23 10.06
N TYR A 333 18.74 -4.94 9.93
CA TYR A 333 17.90 -4.00 9.20
C TYR A 333 17.87 -4.26 7.69
N LEU A 334 18.97 -4.74 7.11
CA LEU A 334 19.03 -5.13 5.71
C LEU A 334 18.16 -6.37 5.45
N GLU A 335 18.15 -7.34 6.36
CA GLU A 335 17.26 -8.50 6.31
C GLU A 335 15.78 -8.08 6.35
N LYS A 336 15.40 -7.17 7.26
CA LYS A 336 14.03 -6.61 7.29
C LYS A 336 13.66 -5.91 5.98
N ALA A 337 14.57 -5.14 5.40
CA ALA A 337 14.31 -4.47 4.12
C ALA A 337 14.12 -5.47 2.98
N ALA A 338 14.94 -6.53 2.93
CA ALA A 338 14.86 -7.59 1.93
C ALA A 338 13.56 -8.42 2.08
N GLU A 339 13.18 -8.77 3.32
CA GLU A 339 11.91 -9.44 3.65
C GLU A 339 10.69 -8.60 3.29
N SER A 340 10.79 -7.26 3.41
CA SER A 340 9.76 -6.32 2.96
C SER A 340 9.71 -6.13 1.44
N GLY A 341 10.52 -6.88 0.67
CA GLY A 341 10.47 -6.92 -0.79
C GLY A 341 11.34 -5.89 -1.51
N LEU A 342 12.22 -5.15 -0.83
CA LEU A 342 13.08 -4.16 -1.48
C LEU A 342 14.19 -4.86 -2.28
N VAL A 343 14.18 -4.68 -3.60
CA VAL A 343 15.05 -5.39 -4.55
C VAL A 343 16.53 -5.07 -4.29
N GLU A 344 16.85 -3.81 -4.05
CA GLU A 344 18.21 -3.37 -3.74
C GLU A 344 18.74 -4.03 -2.46
N ALA A 345 17.88 -4.15 -1.45
CA ALA A 345 18.25 -4.82 -0.19
C ALA A 345 18.45 -6.33 -0.38
N GLN A 346 17.61 -6.97 -1.19
CA GLN A 346 17.74 -8.39 -1.53
C GLN A 346 19.07 -8.68 -2.25
N SER A 347 19.41 -7.85 -3.25
CA SER A 347 20.66 -7.95 -3.99
C SER A 347 21.89 -7.71 -3.09
N GLU A 348 21.84 -6.69 -2.24
CA GLU A 348 22.93 -6.35 -1.32
C GLU A 348 23.12 -7.46 -0.27
N LEU A 349 22.04 -8.00 0.29
CA LEU A 349 22.07 -9.08 1.26
C LEU A 349 22.62 -10.37 0.64
N ALA A 350 22.19 -10.69 -0.58
CA ALA A 350 22.73 -11.83 -1.33
C ALA A 350 24.25 -11.72 -1.54
N GLN A 351 24.74 -10.53 -1.90
CA GLN A 351 26.18 -10.28 -2.07
C GLN A 351 26.95 -10.43 -0.74
N ILE A 352 26.39 -9.98 0.37
CA ILE A 352 26.98 -10.15 1.71
C ILE A 352 27.09 -11.63 2.04
N PHE A 353 26.03 -12.41 1.91
CA PHE A 353 26.05 -13.85 2.16
C PHE A 353 27.05 -14.57 1.23
N TRP A 354 27.06 -14.22 -0.05
CA TRP A 354 27.99 -14.82 -1.01
C TRP A 354 29.46 -14.53 -0.70
N ARG A 355 29.76 -13.31 -0.26
CA ARG A 355 31.11 -12.92 0.18
C ARG A 355 31.58 -13.75 1.38
N ASN A 356 30.66 -13.96 2.33
CA ASN A 356 30.92 -14.67 3.58
C ASN A 356 30.57 -16.17 3.51
N ARG A 357 30.43 -16.76 2.31
CA ARG A 357 30.00 -18.16 2.09
C ARG A 357 30.94 -19.22 2.68
N ARG A 358 32.14 -18.81 3.08
CA ARG A 358 33.12 -19.72 3.70
C ARG A 358 32.96 -19.80 5.21
N ASP A 359 32.30 -18.84 5.81
CA ASP A 359 32.16 -18.73 7.26
C ASP A 359 31.00 -19.61 7.78
N ASP A 360 29.96 -19.79 6.94
CA ASP A 360 28.80 -20.63 7.24
C ASP A 360 28.37 -21.37 5.95
N PRO A 361 28.18 -22.69 6.02
CA PRO A 361 27.76 -23.52 4.88
C PRO A 361 26.33 -23.16 4.36
N MET A 362 25.57 -22.38 5.13
CA MET A 362 24.24 -21.88 4.71
C MET A 362 24.27 -20.55 3.97
N HIS A 363 25.39 -19.84 4.01
CA HIS A 363 25.45 -18.51 3.40
C HIS A 363 25.32 -18.55 1.88
N ASP A 364 25.87 -19.55 1.19
CA ASP A 364 25.70 -19.70 -0.26
C ASP A 364 24.24 -20.03 -0.64
N VAL A 365 23.56 -20.86 0.16
CA VAL A 365 22.12 -21.16 0.00
C VAL A 365 21.27 -19.91 0.19
N LYS A 366 21.54 -19.11 1.24
CA LYS A 366 20.85 -17.83 1.49
C LYS A 366 21.12 -16.82 0.38
N ALA A 367 22.36 -16.74 -0.11
CA ALA A 367 22.71 -15.85 -1.22
C ALA A 367 21.88 -16.18 -2.47
N LEU A 368 21.81 -17.46 -2.81
CA LEU A 368 21.05 -17.91 -3.98
C LEU A 368 19.55 -17.59 -3.84
N TYR A 369 18.99 -17.77 -2.64
CA TYR A 369 17.59 -17.41 -2.35
C TYR A 369 17.31 -15.93 -2.65
N TRP A 370 18.13 -15.04 -2.10
CA TRP A 370 17.91 -13.61 -2.25
C TRP A 370 18.15 -13.12 -3.69
N TRP A 371 19.13 -13.69 -4.41
CA TRP A 371 19.28 -13.41 -5.84
C TRP A 371 18.06 -13.87 -6.66
N GLN A 372 17.48 -15.03 -6.34
CA GLN A 372 16.25 -15.46 -7.01
C GLN A 372 15.08 -14.52 -6.75
N GLN A 373 14.92 -14.01 -5.52
CA GLN A 373 13.89 -13.03 -5.19
C GLN A 373 14.09 -11.72 -5.95
N ALA A 374 15.31 -11.20 -6.00
CA ALA A 374 15.63 -9.97 -6.73
C ALA A 374 15.47 -10.15 -8.25
N ALA A 375 15.92 -11.25 -8.81
CA ALA A 375 15.80 -11.57 -10.24
C ALA A 375 14.32 -11.73 -10.66
N ALA A 376 13.49 -12.32 -9.80
CA ALA A 376 12.05 -12.45 -10.06
C ALA A 376 11.34 -11.08 -10.14
N GLN A 377 11.91 -10.04 -9.54
CA GLN A 377 11.44 -8.66 -9.63
C GLN A 377 12.11 -7.87 -10.78
N GLY A 378 12.92 -8.52 -11.62
CA GLY A 378 13.53 -7.91 -12.80
C GLY A 378 14.92 -7.33 -12.60
N GLU A 379 15.59 -7.60 -11.47
CA GLU A 379 16.97 -7.13 -11.23
C GLU A 379 17.98 -7.89 -12.10
N ALA A 380 18.56 -7.20 -13.07
CA ALA A 380 19.47 -7.79 -14.05
C ALA A 380 20.76 -8.35 -13.43
N SER A 381 21.34 -7.63 -12.46
CA SER A 381 22.57 -8.05 -11.79
C SER A 381 22.38 -9.33 -10.97
N ALA A 382 21.20 -9.52 -10.37
CA ALA A 382 20.84 -10.73 -9.66
C ALA A 382 20.62 -11.90 -10.65
N ALA A 383 20.00 -11.65 -11.78
CA ALA A 383 19.83 -12.65 -12.84
C ALA A 383 21.20 -13.13 -13.39
N ASP A 384 22.13 -12.22 -13.61
CA ASP A 384 23.50 -12.54 -14.03
C ASP A 384 24.24 -13.35 -12.96
N ALA A 385 24.09 -13.01 -11.69
CA ALA A 385 24.68 -13.73 -10.58
C ALA A 385 24.15 -15.17 -10.45
N LEU A 386 22.92 -15.44 -10.91
CA LEU A 386 22.30 -16.76 -10.91
C LEU A 386 22.78 -17.68 -12.04
N GLN A 387 23.30 -17.13 -13.15
CA GLN A 387 23.68 -17.92 -14.34
C GLN A 387 24.57 -19.12 -14.03
N PRO A 388 25.59 -19.04 -13.16
CA PRO A 388 26.45 -20.18 -12.85
C PRO A 388 25.72 -21.33 -12.10
N PHE A 389 24.56 -21.05 -11.53
CA PHE A 389 23.76 -22.00 -10.74
C PHE A 389 22.58 -22.58 -11.53
N MET A 390 22.44 -22.18 -12.77
CA MET A 390 21.39 -22.72 -13.64
C MET A 390 21.65 -24.17 -13.97
N ALA A 391 20.60 -24.98 -13.98
CA ALA A 391 20.71 -26.35 -14.50
C ALA A 391 20.99 -26.31 -16.00
N VAL A 392 22.11 -26.92 -16.42
CA VAL A 392 22.45 -27.05 -17.83
C VAL A 392 21.90 -28.37 -18.33
N GLU A 393 20.87 -28.34 -19.18
CA GLU A 393 20.39 -29.51 -19.93
C GLU A 393 21.34 -29.74 -21.14
N GLU A 394 22.37 -30.58 -20.95
CA GLU A 394 23.15 -31.08 -22.09
C GLU A 394 22.39 -32.24 -22.74
N ALA A 395 21.88 -32.04 -23.93
CA ALA A 395 21.11 -33.04 -24.68
C ALA A 395 21.85 -34.38 -24.86
N GLN A 396 23.17 -34.35 -24.82
CA GLN A 396 24.02 -35.54 -24.92
C GLN A 396 24.53 -36.06 -23.57
N SER A 397 24.01 -35.55 -22.44
CA SER A 397 24.46 -36.03 -21.13
C SER A 397 24.09 -37.51 -20.93
N TRP A 398 24.95 -38.23 -20.18
CA TRP A 398 24.70 -39.62 -19.81
C TRP A 398 23.31 -39.83 -19.21
N ALA A 399 22.86 -38.90 -18.41
CA ALA A 399 21.59 -38.98 -17.68
C ALA A 399 20.38 -38.82 -18.62
N VAL A 400 20.46 -37.92 -19.62
CA VAL A 400 19.40 -37.74 -20.63
C VAL A 400 19.29 -39.00 -21.47
N GLN A 401 20.44 -39.60 -21.89
CA GLN A 401 20.45 -40.85 -22.64
C GLN A 401 19.87 -42.00 -21.82
N ALA A 402 20.28 -42.12 -20.54
CA ALA A 402 19.77 -43.16 -19.63
C ALA A 402 18.25 -42.96 -19.38
N ARG A 403 17.78 -41.73 -19.23
CA ARG A 403 16.36 -41.43 -19.05
C ARG A 403 15.52 -41.85 -20.26
N ALA A 404 16.02 -41.65 -21.46
CA ALA A 404 15.36 -42.07 -22.69
C ALA A 404 15.21 -43.62 -22.80
N GLN A 405 16.11 -44.37 -22.18
CA GLN A 405 16.10 -45.85 -22.17
C GLN A 405 15.35 -46.45 -20.97
N LEU A 406 14.81 -45.62 -20.04
CA LEU A 406 14.05 -46.07 -18.87
C LEU A 406 12.72 -46.71 -19.27
N SER A 407 12.65 -48.05 -19.31
CA SER A 407 11.40 -48.78 -19.47
C SER A 407 10.63 -48.90 -18.15
N ASP A 408 9.31 -49.11 -18.23
CA ASP A 408 8.48 -49.31 -17.03
C ASP A 408 8.92 -50.52 -16.19
N LYS A 409 9.43 -51.58 -16.86
CA LYS A 409 10.00 -52.71 -16.19
C LYS A 409 11.22 -52.32 -15.33
N LEU A 410 12.09 -51.45 -15.85
CA LEU A 410 13.26 -50.95 -15.14
C LEU A 410 12.89 -50.01 -14.00
N ARG A 411 11.91 -49.15 -14.21
CA ARG A 411 11.34 -48.24 -13.17
C ARG A 411 10.81 -49.04 -11.99
N ASN A 412 10.11 -50.12 -12.24
CA ASN A 412 9.56 -50.99 -11.19
C ASN A 412 10.60 -51.86 -10.49
N SER A 413 11.60 -52.36 -11.23
CA SER A 413 12.65 -53.21 -10.64
C SER A 413 13.76 -52.45 -9.90
N ASN A 414 14.03 -51.20 -10.32
CA ASN A 414 15.08 -50.34 -9.75
C ASN A 414 14.57 -48.90 -9.53
N PRO A 415 13.56 -48.68 -8.66
CA PRO A 415 12.91 -47.40 -8.51
C PRO A 415 13.86 -46.29 -8.05
N PHE A 416 14.76 -46.56 -7.12
CA PHE A 416 15.75 -45.61 -6.61
C PHE A 416 16.73 -45.17 -7.70
N LEU A 417 17.29 -46.14 -8.48
CA LEU A 417 18.18 -45.82 -9.58
C LEU A 417 17.46 -44.96 -10.65
N SER A 418 16.22 -45.30 -10.98
CA SER A 418 15.42 -44.58 -11.96
C SER A 418 15.14 -43.12 -11.51
N ALA A 419 14.83 -42.93 -10.23
CA ALA A 419 14.63 -41.59 -9.65
C ALA A 419 15.93 -40.75 -9.65
N ARG A 420 17.08 -41.36 -9.36
CA ARG A 420 18.39 -40.69 -9.43
C ARG A 420 18.76 -40.27 -10.85
N ILE A 421 18.45 -41.12 -11.85
CA ILE A 421 18.66 -40.79 -13.28
C ILE A 421 17.73 -39.63 -13.70
N GLU A 422 16.48 -39.63 -13.24
CA GLU A 422 15.55 -38.57 -13.52
C GLU A 422 16.04 -37.21 -12.99
N LEU A 423 16.47 -37.16 -11.72
CA LEU A 423 17.08 -35.94 -11.15
C LEU A 423 18.37 -35.56 -11.90
N ALA A 424 19.23 -36.53 -12.23
CA ALA A 424 20.46 -36.25 -12.95
C ALA A 424 20.21 -35.64 -14.34
N ALA A 425 19.18 -36.09 -15.04
CA ALA A 425 18.80 -35.54 -16.34
C ALA A 425 18.25 -34.11 -16.25
N ILE A 426 17.48 -33.82 -15.19
CA ILE A 426 16.86 -32.52 -14.97
C ILE A 426 17.87 -31.48 -14.46
N PHE A 427 18.77 -31.88 -13.59
CA PHE A 427 19.71 -30.97 -12.89
C PHE A 427 21.17 -31.08 -13.40
N GLY A 428 21.42 -31.82 -14.47
CA GLY A 428 22.75 -31.97 -15.04
C GLY A 428 23.77 -32.57 -14.04
N LEU A 429 23.36 -33.61 -13.27
CA LEU A 429 24.26 -34.24 -12.30
C LEU A 429 25.25 -35.17 -12.97
N THR A 430 26.49 -35.14 -12.52
CA THR A 430 27.48 -36.14 -12.89
C THR A 430 27.12 -37.53 -12.32
N LYS A 431 27.68 -38.63 -12.86
CA LYS A 431 27.43 -39.96 -12.36
C LYS A 431 27.71 -40.12 -10.84
N PRO A 432 28.84 -39.63 -10.29
CA PRO A 432 29.07 -39.67 -8.85
C PRO A 432 28.03 -38.85 -8.06
N GLU A 433 27.71 -37.64 -8.51
CA GLU A 433 26.73 -36.78 -7.83
C GLU A 433 25.37 -37.47 -7.77
N ALA A 434 24.87 -37.97 -8.90
CA ALA A 434 23.58 -38.64 -8.96
C ALA A 434 23.48 -39.87 -8.04
N LEU A 435 24.57 -40.66 -8.00
CA LEU A 435 24.60 -41.88 -7.21
C LEU A 435 24.85 -41.65 -5.71
N LEU A 436 25.49 -40.56 -5.32
CA LEU A 436 25.89 -40.29 -3.94
C LEU A 436 25.09 -39.20 -3.23
N ILE A 437 24.36 -38.36 -3.95
CA ILE A 437 23.56 -37.29 -3.33
C ILE A 437 22.58 -37.86 -2.30
N ASP A 438 22.56 -37.24 -1.11
CA ASP A 438 21.49 -37.47 -0.15
C ASP A 438 20.33 -36.52 -0.49
N ILE A 439 19.30 -37.06 -1.08
CA ILE A 439 18.18 -36.29 -1.64
C ILE A 439 17.42 -35.53 -0.56
N LYS A 440 17.37 -36.09 0.66
CA LYS A 440 16.68 -35.44 1.79
C LYS A 440 17.41 -34.19 2.28
N GLN A 441 18.74 -34.27 2.32
CA GLN A 441 19.59 -33.18 2.81
C GLN A 441 19.92 -32.17 1.70
N ALA A 442 19.75 -32.53 0.43
CA ALA A 442 20.08 -31.69 -0.70
C ALA A 442 19.00 -30.65 -1.05
N ASP A 443 17.76 -30.87 -0.64
CA ASP A 443 16.62 -30.05 -1.01
C ASP A 443 16.41 -28.89 -0.04
N TYR A 444 16.69 -27.66 -0.50
CA TYR A 444 16.44 -26.40 0.23
C TYR A 444 15.24 -25.61 -0.32
N GLY A 445 14.39 -26.22 -1.12
CA GLY A 445 13.22 -25.61 -1.72
C GLY A 445 13.57 -24.82 -2.99
N HIS A 446 14.30 -23.77 -2.88
CA HIS A 446 14.70 -22.89 -3.99
C HIS A 446 15.97 -23.38 -4.71
N CYS A 447 16.75 -24.28 -4.11
CA CYS A 447 17.92 -24.86 -4.75
C CYS A 447 18.17 -26.30 -4.28
N LEU A 448 18.94 -27.02 -5.08
CA LEU A 448 19.50 -28.33 -4.75
C LEU A 448 20.98 -28.16 -4.40
N VAL A 449 21.37 -28.58 -3.20
CA VAL A 449 22.78 -28.59 -2.75
C VAL A 449 23.39 -29.95 -3.03
N VAL A 450 24.32 -30.01 -3.95
CA VAL A 450 25.06 -31.22 -4.29
C VAL A 450 26.38 -31.21 -3.53
N ASP A 451 26.41 -31.91 -2.40
CA ASP A 451 27.62 -32.10 -1.60
C ASP A 451 27.88 -33.59 -1.36
N ILE A 452 28.84 -34.10 -2.08
CA ILE A 452 29.31 -35.49 -1.97
C ILE A 452 30.79 -35.57 -1.58
N CYS A 453 31.37 -34.46 -1.11
CA CYS A 453 32.82 -34.36 -0.83
C CYS A 453 33.29 -35.37 0.19
N ALA A 454 32.49 -35.70 1.18
CA ALA A 454 32.79 -36.70 2.20
C ALA A 454 32.92 -38.11 1.62
N HIS A 455 32.27 -38.41 0.50
CA HIS A 455 32.23 -39.74 -0.11
C HIS A 455 33.02 -39.83 -1.43
N HIS A 456 33.32 -38.68 -2.02
CA HIS A 456 34.06 -38.57 -3.27
C HIS A 456 34.97 -37.33 -3.23
N ALA A 457 36.19 -37.48 -2.74
CA ALA A 457 37.13 -36.40 -2.43
C ALA A 457 37.48 -35.45 -3.62
N ARG A 458 37.25 -35.89 -4.86
CA ARG A 458 37.46 -35.10 -6.07
C ARG A 458 36.28 -34.22 -6.44
N SER A 459 35.11 -34.41 -5.82
CA SER A 459 33.93 -33.59 -6.03
C SER A 459 34.04 -32.27 -5.30
N LYS A 460 33.35 -31.25 -5.84
CA LYS A 460 33.17 -29.96 -5.19
C LYS A 460 31.71 -29.81 -4.84
N ARG A 461 31.43 -29.20 -3.69
CA ARG A 461 30.09 -28.76 -3.33
C ARG A 461 29.63 -27.74 -4.35
N ARG A 462 28.42 -27.92 -4.89
CA ARG A 462 27.79 -26.95 -5.81
C ARG A 462 26.29 -26.83 -5.54
N LEU A 463 25.74 -25.69 -5.89
CA LEU A 463 24.32 -25.41 -5.82
C LEU A 463 23.73 -25.39 -7.24
N ILE A 464 22.50 -25.85 -7.36
CA ILE A 464 21.73 -25.76 -8.60
C ILE A 464 20.38 -25.14 -8.28
N ALA A 465 20.07 -24.02 -8.92
CA ALA A 465 18.81 -23.30 -8.72
C ALA A 465 17.61 -24.12 -9.23
N VAL A 466 16.56 -24.15 -8.44
CA VAL A 466 15.25 -24.69 -8.88
C VAL A 466 14.46 -23.54 -9.45
N GLN A 467 14.16 -23.60 -10.76
CA GLN A 467 13.59 -22.48 -11.52
C GLN A 467 12.17 -22.72 -12.00
N THR A 468 11.82 -24.00 -12.25
CA THR A 468 10.55 -24.36 -12.84
C THR A 468 9.72 -25.23 -11.91
N GLU A 469 8.40 -25.15 -12.04
CA GLU A 469 7.48 -26.04 -11.33
C GLU A 469 7.75 -27.53 -11.66
N ALA A 470 8.15 -27.82 -12.89
CA ALA A 470 8.51 -29.17 -13.30
C ALA A 470 9.73 -29.70 -12.53
N GLN A 471 10.77 -28.87 -12.34
CA GLN A 471 11.92 -29.21 -11.51
C GLN A 471 11.51 -29.44 -10.06
N ARG A 472 10.67 -28.54 -9.50
CA ARG A 472 10.17 -28.68 -8.12
C ARG A 472 9.34 -29.97 -7.95
N ALA A 473 8.43 -30.23 -8.90
CA ALA A 473 7.62 -31.46 -8.90
C ALA A 473 8.47 -32.74 -8.97
N ALA A 474 9.55 -32.73 -9.75
CA ALA A 474 10.48 -33.84 -9.84
C ALA A 474 11.19 -34.10 -8.50
N ILE A 475 11.73 -33.06 -7.85
CA ILE A 475 12.35 -33.19 -6.52
C ILE A 475 11.31 -33.71 -5.52
N ASN A 476 10.12 -33.16 -5.46
CA ASN A 476 9.05 -33.57 -4.53
C ASN A 476 8.67 -35.04 -4.72
N ARG A 477 8.60 -35.53 -5.98
CA ARG A 477 8.28 -36.90 -6.31
C ARG A 477 9.41 -37.82 -5.82
N VAL A 478 10.66 -37.44 -6.09
CA VAL A 478 11.83 -38.25 -5.70
C VAL A 478 12.02 -38.23 -4.18
N SER A 479 11.87 -37.08 -3.53
CA SER A 479 11.94 -36.96 -2.05
C SER A 479 10.92 -37.88 -1.34
N ARG A 480 9.69 -37.99 -1.88
CA ARG A 480 8.69 -38.92 -1.35
C ARG A 480 9.13 -40.39 -1.47
N LEU A 481 9.75 -40.76 -2.61
CA LEU A 481 10.26 -42.12 -2.80
C LEU A 481 11.37 -42.48 -1.81
N PHE A 482 12.19 -41.50 -1.45
CA PHE A 482 13.30 -41.66 -0.50
C PHE A 482 12.89 -41.33 0.95
N GLY A 483 11.63 -41.03 1.25
CA GLY A 483 11.16 -40.55 2.56
C GLY A 483 11.68 -41.37 3.75
N ASP A 484 11.56 -42.71 3.71
CA ASP A 484 11.98 -43.60 4.76
C ASP A 484 13.27 -44.39 4.42
N VAL A 485 13.95 -44.04 3.32
CA VAL A 485 15.12 -44.74 2.85
C VAL A 485 16.40 -44.13 3.41
N ASP A 486 17.25 -44.94 4.01
CA ASP A 486 18.61 -44.52 4.34
C ASP A 486 19.46 -44.43 3.06
N CYS A 487 19.89 -43.21 2.71
CA CYS A 487 20.74 -42.92 1.57
C CYS A 487 22.23 -43.20 1.85
N GLY A 488 22.59 -43.56 3.07
CA GLY A 488 23.96 -43.92 3.50
C GLY A 488 24.45 -45.20 2.88
N PHE A 489 25.71 -45.54 3.15
CA PHE A 489 26.35 -46.72 2.60
C PHE A 489 25.85 -48.06 3.19
N SER A 490 25.26 -48.02 4.37
CA SER A 490 24.59 -49.15 5.02
C SER A 490 23.13 -49.30 4.63
N GLY A 491 22.58 -48.33 3.92
CA GLY A 491 21.18 -48.35 3.47
C GLY A 491 20.94 -49.36 2.32
N PRO A 492 19.68 -49.48 1.86
CA PRO A 492 19.25 -50.49 0.89
C PRO A 492 19.88 -50.29 -0.49
N GLU A 493 20.36 -49.08 -0.82
CA GLU A 493 21.09 -48.83 -2.06
C GLU A 493 22.56 -49.30 -2.00
N GLY A 494 23.12 -49.51 -0.82
CA GLY A 494 24.51 -49.89 -0.63
C GLY A 494 25.52 -48.78 -0.96
N ASN A 495 26.79 -49.16 -1.06
CA ASN A 495 27.89 -48.25 -1.32
C ASN A 495 27.98 -47.81 -2.80
N TYR A 496 28.87 -46.84 -3.09
CA TYR A 496 29.05 -46.30 -4.44
C TYR A 496 29.33 -47.32 -5.51
N ARG A 497 30.18 -48.36 -5.19
CA ARG A 497 30.50 -49.42 -6.15
C ARG A 497 29.27 -50.27 -6.51
N GLN A 498 28.42 -50.56 -5.53
CA GLN A 498 27.16 -51.30 -5.75
C GLN A 498 26.15 -50.49 -6.57
N ARG A 499 26.03 -49.19 -6.31
CA ARG A 499 25.18 -48.29 -7.09
C ARG A 499 25.68 -48.13 -8.53
N GLN A 500 27.00 -48.01 -8.70
CA GLN A 500 27.64 -47.96 -10.01
C GLN A 500 27.48 -49.27 -10.78
N TYR A 501 27.61 -50.42 -10.12
CA TYR A 501 27.37 -51.71 -10.73
C TYR A 501 25.93 -51.84 -11.25
N ARG A 502 24.92 -51.44 -10.45
CA ARG A 502 23.52 -51.43 -10.93
C ARG A 502 23.33 -50.54 -12.15
N LEU A 503 23.96 -49.35 -12.14
CA LEU A 503 23.92 -48.44 -13.30
C LEU A 503 24.49 -49.11 -14.55
N ARG A 504 25.68 -49.73 -14.44
CA ARG A 504 26.33 -50.44 -15.55
C ARG A 504 25.55 -51.63 -16.05
N THR A 505 24.92 -52.38 -15.15
CA THR A 505 24.08 -53.52 -15.54
C THR A 505 22.81 -53.07 -16.25
N ALA A 506 22.21 -51.97 -15.82
CA ALA A 506 21.00 -51.43 -16.42
C ALA A 506 21.25 -50.72 -17.76
N PHE A 507 22.43 -50.10 -17.92
CA PHE A 507 22.79 -49.28 -19.09
C PHE A 507 24.23 -49.54 -19.52
N PRO A 508 24.52 -50.69 -20.16
CA PRO A 508 25.88 -51.05 -20.53
C PRO A 508 26.58 -50.05 -21.46
N ASP A 509 25.81 -49.41 -22.37
CA ASP A 509 26.32 -48.49 -23.39
C ASP A 509 26.55 -47.07 -22.88
N ILE A 510 26.08 -46.76 -21.69
CA ILE A 510 26.10 -45.40 -21.13
C ILE A 510 27.07 -45.31 -19.94
N ALA A 511 27.37 -46.43 -19.30
CA ALA A 511 28.06 -46.53 -18.02
C ALA A 511 29.58 -46.39 -18.06
#